data_77911de2efaf9fb4caeb5b64a2e23648
#
_entry.id   77911de2efaf9fb4caeb5b64a2e23648
#
_cell.length_a   1.000
_cell.length_b   1.000
_cell.length_c   1.000
_cell.angle_alpha   90.00
_cell.angle_beta   90.00
_cell.angle_gamma   90.00
#
_symmetry.space_group_name_H-M   'P 1'
#
loop_
_entity.id
_entity.type
_entity.pdbx_description
1 polymer ?
#
loop_
_entity_poly.entity_id
_entity_poly.type
_entity_poly.pdbx_seq_one_letter_code
_entity_poly.pdbx_strand_id
1 'polypeptide(L)'
;GRLNCDEFAMGSSNENSAFGPVENNLKKNYVPGGSSGGSAVAVSAGLCTVSLGSDTGGSVRQPASWTGTYGMKPTYGRISRYGLIAYASSFDQIGTFTNCVEDAQLLLSIMAGTDEFDATSSTKELKFEDADSSKKYRIGIIKECFDHSGLDEEIRSHLQKIIQDLKLKGHEIIDLSFPFIEYLVPTYYVLTTAEASSNLSRFDGVHFGYRSPEAKGVEETYIKSRTEGFGMEVKRRIMAGTFVLSQGYYDAYYSQAQKVRRVLKNQTDKMFEKTDILLMPSTPGTAFEKNAIKDPIQMYLQD
;
A
#
# COMPACT_ATOMS: atom_id res chain seq x y z
N GLY A 1 1.94 19.11 -10.25
CA GLY A 1 2.92 19.32 -9.17
C GLY A 1 3.51 18.00 -8.68
N ARG A 2 4.47 18.07 -7.77
CA ARG A 2 5.04 16.92 -7.08
C ARG A 2 4.59 16.97 -5.62
N LEU A 3 4.37 15.80 -5.04
CA LEU A 3 3.90 15.64 -3.67
C LEU A 3 4.90 14.79 -2.88
N ASN A 4 5.01 15.06 -1.57
CA ASN A 4 5.93 14.34 -0.70
C ASN A 4 5.39 12.94 -0.38
N CYS A 5 6.29 11.99 -0.20
CA CYS A 5 5.96 10.61 0.18
C CYS A 5 7.10 10.04 1.02
N ASP A 6 6.89 8.88 1.64
CA ASP A 6 7.99 8.10 2.20
C ASP A 6 8.97 7.70 1.08
N GLU A 7 10.25 7.69 1.39
CA GLU A 7 11.32 7.42 0.43
C GLU A 7 11.14 6.04 -0.22
N PHE A 8 11.12 6.00 -1.55
CA PHE A 8 10.86 4.78 -2.36
C PHE A 8 9.59 4.01 -1.94
N ALA A 9 8.55 4.73 -1.48
CA ALA A 9 7.31 4.14 -0.97
C ALA A 9 7.50 3.22 0.25
N MET A 10 8.58 3.38 1.01
CA MET A 10 8.91 2.58 2.19
C MET A 10 8.57 3.33 3.48
N GLY A 11 7.36 3.12 3.97
CA GLY A 11 6.83 3.70 5.20
C GLY A 11 5.30 3.72 5.22
N SER A 12 4.75 3.86 6.43
CA SER A 12 3.31 3.85 6.70
C SER A 12 2.81 5.14 7.35
N SER A 13 3.71 6.14 7.53
CA SER A 13 3.37 7.38 8.26
C SER A 13 3.74 8.67 7.54
N ASN A 14 4.52 8.58 6.47
CA ASN A 14 5.16 9.68 5.74
C ASN A 14 6.19 10.45 6.59
N GLU A 15 6.86 9.75 7.49
CA GLU A 15 7.96 10.29 8.29
C GLU A 15 9.34 10.00 7.68
N ASN A 16 9.44 9.07 6.72
CA ASN A 16 10.68 8.64 6.06
C ASN A 16 10.91 9.41 4.75
N SER A 17 11.09 10.72 4.83
CA SER A 17 11.35 11.55 3.66
C SER A 17 12.53 12.50 3.90
N ALA A 18 13.40 12.67 2.89
CA ALA A 18 14.48 13.64 2.90
C ALA A 18 13.99 15.09 2.98
N PHE A 19 12.71 15.35 2.64
CA PHE A 19 12.06 16.66 2.72
C PHE A 19 11.34 16.90 4.04
N GLY A 20 11.47 15.98 4.99
CA GLY A 20 10.76 15.99 6.27
C GLY A 20 9.36 15.36 6.18
N PRO A 21 8.71 15.18 7.34
CA PRO A 21 7.40 14.56 7.42
C PRO A 21 6.29 15.45 6.86
N VAL A 22 5.26 14.84 6.28
CA VAL A 22 4.00 15.52 6.00
C VAL A 22 3.16 15.57 7.27
N GLU A 23 2.41 16.64 7.44
CA GLU A 23 1.49 16.82 8.57
C GLU A 23 0.05 16.56 8.12
N ASN A 24 -0.72 15.87 8.96
CA ASN A 24 -2.14 15.65 8.71
C ASN A 24 -2.91 16.98 8.81
N ASN A 25 -3.67 17.32 7.77
CA ASN A 25 -4.43 18.58 7.74
C ASN A 25 -5.66 18.57 8.67
N LEU A 26 -6.18 17.40 9.05
CA LEU A 26 -7.32 17.27 9.95
C LEU A 26 -6.92 17.43 11.42
N LYS A 27 -5.68 17.07 11.76
CA LYS A 27 -5.18 17.18 13.13
C LYS A 27 -3.69 17.48 13.13
N LYS A 28 -3.36 18.69 13.62
CA LYS A 28 -1.98 19.16 13.73
C LYS A 28 -1.13 18.19 14.56
N ASN A 29 0.13 18.02 14.16
CA ASN A 29 1.12 17.14 14.78
C ASN A 29 0.84 15.63 14.63
N TYR A 30 -0.17 15.24 13.82
CA TYR A 30 -0.48 13.86 13.51
C TYR A 30 0.06 13.47 12.13
N VAL A 31 0.36 12.18 11.98
CA VAL A 31 0.77 11.61 10.71
C VAL A 31 -0.43 11.50 9.74
N PRO A 32 -0.24 11.72 8.45
CA PRO A 32 -1.30 11.57 7.45
C PRO A 32 -1.48 10.13 6.97
N GLY A 33 -0.60 9.24 7.41
CA GLY A 33 -0.41 7.94 6.78
C GLY A 33 0.60 7.98 5.63
N GLY A 34 0.96 6.80 5.15
CA GLY A 34 1.99 6.62 4.12
C GLY A 34 1.81 5.32 3.33
N SER A 35 2.62 5.21 2.30
CA SER A 35 3.70 6.11 1.89
C SER A 35 3.23 7.38 1.15
N SER A 36 2.00 7.42 0.60
CA SER A 36 1.49 8.53 -0.22
C SER A 36 0.82 9.65 0.60
N GLY A 37 1.35 9.97 1.79
CA GLY A 37 0.74 10.93 2.72
C GLY A 37 0.58 12.33 2.14
N GLY A 38 1.57 12.85 1.41
CA GLY A 38 1.45 14.16 0.78
C GLY A 38 0.36 14.22 -0.29
N SER A 39 0.14 13.12 -1.02
CA SER A 39 -0.95 13.02 -2.00
C SER A 39 -2.33 13.05 -1.33
N ALA A 40 -2.47 12.31 -0.23
CA ALA A 40 -3.70 12.28 0.56
C ALA A 40 -4.02 13.67 1.16
N VAL A 41 -3.03 14.30 1.80
CA VAL A 41 -3.19 15.64 2.39
C VAL A 41 -3.49 16.70 1.35
N ALA A 42 -2.88 16.64 0.17
CA ALA A 42 -3.12 17.64 -0.88
C ALA A 42 -4.60 17.68 -1.31
N VAL A 43 -5.25 16.51 -1.42
CA VAL A 43 -6.68 16.42 -1.73
C VAL A 43 -7.53 16.79 -0.53
N SER A 44 -7.25 16.24 0.64
CA SER A 44 -7.99 16.53 1.87
C SER A 44 -7.98 18.00 2.26
N ALA A 45 -6.86 18.70 2.02
CA ALA A 45 -6.72 20.12 2.29
C ALA A 45 -7.23 21.02 1.16
N GLY A 46 -7.78 20.46 0.07
CA GLY A 46 -8.29 21.21 -1.07
C GLY A 46 -7.19 21.90 -1.91
N LEU A 47 -5.93 21.45 -1.82
CA LEU A 47 -4.82 22.01 -2.60
C LEU A 47 -4.85 21.55 -4.06
N CYS A 48 -5.51 20.44 -4.32
CA CYS A 48 -5.81 19.94 -5.65
C CYS A 48 -7.09 19.11 -5.62
N THR A 49 -7.75 18.99 -6.78
CA THR A 49 -9.01 18.24 -6.91
C THR A 49 -8.78 16.75 -6.73
N VAL A 50 -7.70 16.24 -7.33
CA VAL A 50 -7.33 14.83 -7.29
C VAL A 50 -5.80 14.70 -7.23
N SER A 51 -5.31 13.57 -6.74
CA SER A 51 -3.88 13.24 -6.78
C SER A 51 -3.65 11.76 -7.03
N LEU A 52 -2.43 11.44 -7.45
CA LEU A 52 -1.97 10.07 -7.64
C LEU A 52 -1.08 9.65 -6.47
N GLY A 53 -1.11 8.36 -6.16
CA GLY A 53 -0.19 7.72 -5.24
C GLY A 53 0.20 6.34 -5.73
N SER A 54 1.02 5.64 -4.96
CA SER A 54 1.34 4.23 -5.20
C SER A 54 0.99 3.40 -3.97
N ASP A 55 0.51 2.18 -4.20
CA ASP A 55 0.06 1.26 -3.16
C ASP A 55 0.73 -0.10 -3.38
N THR A 56 1.56 -0.49 -2.44
CA THR A 56 2.23 -1.79 -2.42
C THR A 56 1.63 -2.70 -1.35
N GLY A 57 1.34 -2.15 -0.17
CA GLY A 57 0.74 -2.85 0.98
C GLY A 57 -0.43 -2.11 1.62
N GLY A 58 -0.74 -0.88 1.21
CA GLY A 58 -1.77 -0.04 1.81
C GLY A 58 -1.58 1.46 1.51
N SER A 59 -0.47 1.80 0.84
CA SER A 59 0.06 3.17 0.77
C SER A 59 -0.79 4.21 0.00
N VAL A 60 -1.98 3.84 -0.50
CA VAL A 60 -3.05 4.73 -0.95
C VAL A 60 -4.24 4.63 -0.02
N ARG A 61 -4.67 3.43 0.32
CA ARG A 61 -5.89 3.17 1.10
C ARG A 61 -5.77 3.64 2.54
N GLN A 62 -4.65 3.36 3.20
CA GLN A 62 -4.39 3.77 4.57
C GLN A 62 -4.34 5.31 4.72
N PRO A 63 -3.47 6.07 3.99
CA PRO A 63 -3.46 7.52 4.14
C PRO A 63 -4.79 8.17 3.73
N ALA A 64 -5.56 7.59 2.80
CA ALA A 64 -6.91 8.06 2.51
C ALA A 64 -7.82 7.97 3.73
N SER A 65 -7.79 6.84 4.45
CA SER A 65 -8.62 6.65 5.65
C SER A 65 -8.26 7.63 6.77
N TRP A 66 -6.98 7.97 6.93
CA TRP A 66 -6.51 8.88 7.98
C TRP A 66 -6.66 10.36 7.64
N THR A 67 -6.92 10.70 6.38
CA THR A 67 -7.11 12.08 5.92
C THR A 67 -8.52 12.38 5.44
N GLY A 68 -9.45 11.41 5.57
CA GLY A 68 -10.85 11.59 5.19
C GLY A 68 -11.09 11.74 3.68
N THR A 69 -10.27 11.08 2.86
CA THR A 69 -10.40 11.05 1.40
C THR A 69 -10.76 9.65 0.89
N TYR A 70 -11.10 9.54 -0.39
CA TYR A 70 -11.28 8.26 -1.06
C TYR A 70 -9.97 7.83 -1.72
N GLY A 71 -9.40 6.73 -1.23
CA GLY A 71 -8.20 6.11 -1.80
C GLY A 71 -8.58 4.87 -2.62
N MET A 72 -8.39 4.91 -3.92
CA MET A 72 -8.67 3.77 -4.78
C MET A 72 -7.39 3.12 -5.28
N LYS A 73 -7.22 1.85 -4.96
CA LYS A 73 -6.19 0.97 -5.52
C LYS A 73 -6.86 -0.01 -6.49
N PRO A 74 -6.67 0.14 -7.79
CA PRO A 74 -7.24 -0.80 -8.76
C PRO A 74 -6.54 -2.16 -8.71
N THR A 75 -7.11 -3.14 -9.38
CA THR A 75 -6.46 -4.44 -9.59
C THR A 75 -5.11 -4.26 -10.28
N TYR A 76 -4.12 -5.06 -9.88
CA TYR A 76 -2.78 -5.05 -10.44
C TYR A 76 -2.81 -5.11 -11.98
N GLY A 77 -2.03 -4.23 -12.62
CA GLY A 77 -1.94 -4.11 -14.05
C GLY A 77 -3.08 -3.32 -14.71
N ARG A 78 -4.06 -2.78 -13.97
CA ARG A 78 -5.12 -1.94 -14.55
C ARG A 78 -4.65 -0.56 -14.98
N ILE A 79 -3.68 0.01 -14.26
CA ILE A 79 -3.01 1.25 -14.60
C ILE A 79 -1.54 0.89 -14.84
N SER A 80 -0.97 1.38 -15.96
CA SER A 80 0.44 1.19 -16.25
C SER A 80 1.32 1.74 -15.14
N ARG A 81 2.43 1.06 -14.87
CA ARG A 81 3.46 1.49 -13.92
C ARG A 81 4.68 2.09 -14.61
N TYR A 82 4.60 2.32 -15.93
CA TYR A 82 5.67 2.99 -16.63
C TYR A 82 5.95 4.37 -16.04
N GLY A 83 7.21 4.64 -15.70
CA GLY A 83 7.62 5.86 -14.99
C GLY A 83 7.55 5.77 -13.46
N LEU A 84 6.94 4.73 -12.87
CA LEU A 84 6.98 4.49 -11.43
C LEU A 84 8.32 3.85 -11.05
N ILE A 85 9.01 4.43 -10.07
CA ILE A 85 10.19 3.81 -9.47
C ILE A 85 9.73 2.63 -8.62
N ALA A 86 10.20 1.42 -8.96
CA ALA A 86 9.74 0.20 -8.32
C ALA A 86 10.30 0.05 -6.89
N TYR A 87 9.40 -0.11 -5.93
CA TYR A 87 9.70 -0.70 -4.63
C TYR A 87 9.63 -2.23 -4.72
N ALA A 88 8.46 -2.78 -5.00
CA ALA A 88 8.23 -4.21 -5.17
C ALA A 88 7.39 -4.46 -6.44
N SER A 89 8.06 -4.82 -7.53
CA SER A 89 7.46 -4.86 -8.87
C SER A 89 6.26 -5.80 -9.00
N SER A 90 6.16 -6.84 -8.17
CA SER A 90 5.02 -7.77 -8.19
C SER A 90 3.85 -7.32 -7.30
N PHE A 91 3.96 -6.17 -6.63
CA PHE A 91 2.95 -5.61 -5.71
C PHE A 91 2.53 -4.19 -6.10
N ASP A 92 3.50 -3.33 -6.48
CA ASP A 92 3.26 -1.92 -6.71
C ASP A 92 2.11 -1.67 -7.68
N GLN A 93 1.23 -0.75 -7.31
CA GLN A 93 0.11 -0.31 -8.13
C GLN A 93 -0.11 1.18 -7.97
N ILE A 94 -0.34 1.90 -9.06
CA ILE A 94 -0.76 3.29 -9.01
C ILE A 94 -2.23 3.35 -8.60
N GLY A 95 -2.54 4.24 -7.67
CA GLY A 95 -3.88 4.53 -7.19
C GLY A 95 -4.16 6.02 -7.15
N THR A 96 -5.39 6.38 -6.76
CA THR A 96 -5.87 7.75 -6.78
C THR A 96 -6.41 8.18 -5.43
N PHE A 97 -6.32 9.49 -5.14
CA PHE A 97 -7.02 10.14 -4.03
C PHE A 97 -8.03 11.14 -4.59
N THR A 98 -9.24 11.11 -4.06
CA THR A 98 -10.35 11.96 -4.50
C THR A 98 -11.24 12.32 -3.30
N ASN A 99 -12.13 13.29 -3.48
CA ASN A 99 -13.14 13.66 -2.47
C ASN A 99 -14.49 12.98 -2.69
N CYS A 100 -14.67 12.24 -3.79
CA CYS A 100 -15.87 11.43 -4.05
C CYS A 100 -15.53 10.19 -4.88
N VAL A 101 -16.44 9.22 -4.89
CA VAL A 101 -16.27 7.94 -5.61
C VAL A 101 -16.32 8.14 -7.11
N GLU A 102 -17.15 9.08 -7.57
CA GLU A 102 -17.35 9.41 -8.99
C GLU A 102 -16.07 9.90 -9.64
N ASP A 103 -15.30 10.76 -8.95
CA ASP A 103 -13.98 11.21 -9.41
C ASP A 103 -12.98 10.06 -9.47
N ALA A 104 -13.01 9.15 -8.51
CA ALA A 104 -12.16 7.96 -8.53
C ALA A 104 -12.50 7.05 -9.73
N GLN A 105 -13.78 6.86 -10.02
CA GLN A 105 -14.24 6.12 -11.19
C GLN A 105 -13.81 6.79 -12.50
N LEU A 106 -13.98 8.11 -12.59
CA LEU A 106 -13.56 8.89 -13.75
C LEU A 106 -12.08 8.77 -14.01
N LEU A 107 -11.24 8.93 -12.97
CA LEU A 107 -9.79 8.77 -13.09
C LEU A 107 -9.41 7.35 -13.54
N LEU A 108 -10.04 6.33 -12.97
CA LEU A 108 -9.78 4.96 -13.39
C LEU A 108 -10.15 4.74 -14.86
N SER A 109 -11.26 5.31 -15.34
CA SER A 109 -11.68 5.19 -16.73
C SER A 109 -10.70 5.83 -17.72
N ILE A 110 -10.02 6.91 -17.28
CA ILE A 110 -9.01 7.63 -18.10
C ILE A 110 -7.66 6.92 -18.08
N MET A 111 -7.26 6.38 -16.91
CA MET A 111 -5.91 5.87 -16.69
C MET A 111 -5.75 4.39 -16.97
N ALA A 112 -6.86 3.62 -16.96
CA ALA A 112 -6.81 2.18 -17.19
C ALA A 112 -6.64 1.87 -18.69
N GLY A 113 -5.83 0.86 -18.97
CA GLY A 113 -5.61 0.39 -20.33
C GLY A 113 -4.28 -0.31 -20.49
N THR A 114 -4.05 -0.81 -21.71
CA THR A 114 -2.78 -1.41 -22.09
C THR A 114 -1.74 -0.33 -22.37
N ASP A 115 -0.50 -0.64 -21.99
CA ASP A 115 0.66 0.20 -22.26
C ASP A 115 1.81 -0.67 -22.78
N GLU A 116 2.35 -0.31 -23.94
CA GLU A 116 3.48 -1.03 -24.56
C GLU A 116 4.77 -0.97 -23.72
N PHE A 117 4.88 0.01 -22.83
CA PHE A 117 6.03 0.19 -21.94
C PHE A 117 5.89 -0.55 -20.60
N ASP A 118 4.72 -1.12 -20.30
CA ASP A 118 4.50 -1.97 -19.12
C ASP A 118 3.92 -3.34 -19.52
N ALA A 119 4.80 -4.34 -19.62
CA ALA A 119 4.43 -5.71 -19.96
C ALA A 119 3.44 -6.36 -18.96
N THR A 120 3.21 -5.74 -17.81
CA THR A 120 2.24 -6.22 -16.80
C THR A 120 0.88 -5.55 -16.94
N SER A 121 0.72 -4.59 -17.85
CA SER A 121 -0.56 -3.92 -18.08
C SER A 121 -1.61 -4.91 -18.62
N SER A 122 -2.83 -4.81 -18.08
CA SER A 122 -3.90 -5.74 -18.39
C SER A 122 -4.56 -5.43 -19.74
N THR A 123 -4.68 -6.44 -20.60
CA THR A 123 -5.42 -6.36 -21.86
C THR A 123 -6.94 -6.49 -21.68
N LYS A 124 -7.41 -6.79 -20.47
CA LYS A 124 -8.85 -6.92 -20.20
C LYS A 124 -9.50 -5.54 -20.21
N GLU A 125 -10.53 -5.38 -21.04
CA GLU A 125 -11.33 -4.17 -21.07
C GLU A 125 -11.89 -3.85 -19.67
N LEU A 126 -11.88 -2.57 -19.31
CA LEU A 126 -12.55 -2.08 -18.12
C LEU A 126 -13.97 -1.66 -18.51
N LYS A 127 -14.95 -2.30 -17.88
CA LYS A 127 -16.35 -1.95 -18.05
C LYS A 127 -16.90 -1.43 -16.74
N PHE A 128 -17.54 -0.29 -16.78
CA PHE A 128 -18.34 0.22 -15.68
C PHE A 128 -19.80 -0.10 -15.97
N GLU A 129 -20.47 -0.71 -15.01
CA GLU A 129 -21.91 -0.82 -15.02
C GLU A 129 -22.49 0.46 -14.40
N ASP A 130 -23.63 0.90 -14.90
CA ASP A 130 -24.36 2.01 -14.27
C ASP A 130 -24.73 1.63 -12.84
N ALA A 131 -24.65 2.60 -11.95
CA ALA A 131 -25.00 2.39 -10.55
C ALA A 131 -26.48 2.03 -10.42
N ASP A 132 -26.74 0.78 -10.04
CA ASP A 132 -28.09 0.30 -9.74
C ASP A 132 -28.28 0.22 -8.23
N SER A 133 -28.95 1.20 -7.65
CA SER A 133 -29.26 1.25 -6.21
C SER A 133 -30.19 0.13 -5.73
N SER A 134 -30.88 -0.54 -6.66
CA SER A 134 -31.74 -1.69 -6.35
C SER A 134 -30.97 -3.00 -6.21
N LYS A 135 -29.75 -3.08 -6.79
CA LYS A 135 -28.90 -4.27 -6.76
C LYS A 135 -28.50 -4.63 -5.33
N LYS A 136 -28.75 -5.86 -4.95
CA LYS A 136 -28.32 -6.41 -3.64
C LYS A 136 -27.05 -7.21 -3.82
N TYR A 137 -26.13 -7.03 -2.88
CA TYR A 137 -24.82 -7.66 -2.89
C TYR A 137 -24.68 -8.62 -1.73
N ARG A 138 -23.91 -9.66 -1.94
CA ARG A 138 -23.38 -10.56 -0.89
C ARG A 138 -22.08 -9.93 -0.38
N ILE A 139 -22.10 -9.46 0.86
CA ILE A 139 -20.97 -8.74 1.47
C ILE A 139 -20.31 -9.64 2.51
N GLY A 140 -19.09 -10.04 2.26
CA GLY A 140 -18.29 -10.87 3.16
C GLY A 140 -17.62 -10.05 4.25
N ILE A 141 -17.70 -10.53 5.48
CA ILE A 141 -17.03 -9.98 6.67
C ILE A 141 -16.00 -10.99 7.15
N ILE A 142 -14.73 -10.61 7.17
CA ILE A 142 -13.65 -11.46 7.67
C ILE A 142 -13.59 -11.35 9.19
N LYS A 143 -14.03 -12.40 9.91
CA LYS A 143 -14.13 -12.39 11.37
C LYS A 143 -12.83 -12.02 12.06
N GLU A 144 -11.72 -12.59 11.61
CA GLU A 144 -10.40 -12.38 12.20
C GLU A 144 -9.97 -10.90 12.17
N CYS A 145 -10.42 -10.10 11.18
CA CYS A 145 -10.17 -8.67 11.14
C CYS A 145 -10.97 -7.91 12.21
N PHE A 146 -12.22 -8.34 12.46
CA PHE A 146 -13.11 -7.68 13.41
C PHE A 146 -12.86 -8.11 14.87
N ASP A 147 -12.43 -9.35 15.07
CA ASP A 147 -12.16 -9.91 16.39
C ASP A 147 -10.72 -9.64 16.87
N HIS A 148 -9.87 -9.05 16.02
CA HIS A 148 -8.48 -8.76 16.36
C HIS A 148 -8.38 -7.81 17.55
N SER A 149 -7.59 -8.17 18.56
CA SER A 149 -7.43 -7.39 19.80
C SER A 149 -6.79 -6.01 19.60
N GLY A 150 -6.08 -5.81 18.50
CA GLY A 150 -5.47 -4.54 18.11
C GLY A 150 -6.38 -3.62 17.31
N LEU A 151 -7.61 -4.04 17.00
CA LEU A 151 -8.57 -3.16 16.33
C LEU A 151 -9.16 -2.16 17.33
N ASP A 152 -9.06 -0.87 17.01
CA ASP A 152 -9.63 0.22 17.78
C ASP A 152 -11.15 0.03 17.95
N GLU A 153 -11.66 0.23 19.19
CA GLU A 153 -13.06 -0.03 19.53
C GLU A 153 -14.02 0.96 18.86
N GLU A 154 -13.59 2.19 18.62
CA GLU A 154 -14.40 3.18 17.90
C GLU A 154 -14.57 2.76 16.43
N ILE A 155 -13.49 2.29 15.78
CA ILE A 155 -13.53 1.74 14.42
C ILE A 155 -14.45 0.51 14.38
N ARG A 156 -14.30 -0.42 15.33
CA ARG A 156 -15.16 -1.62 15.44
C ARG A 156 -16.62 -1.22 15.53
N SER A 157 -16.96 -0.35 16.46
CA SER A 157 -18.34 0.10 16.69
C SER A 157 -18.94 0.78 15.48
N HIS A 158 -18.14 1.61 14.77
CA HIS A 158 -18.59 2.28 13.56
C HIS A 158 -18.87 1.31 12.42
N LEU A 159 -17.96 0.35 12.20
CA LEU A 159 -18.16 -0.69 11.17
C LEU A 159 -19.37 -1.59 11.48
N GLN A 160 -19.64 -1.90 12.75
CA GLN A 160 -20.84 -2.63 13.13
C GLN A 160 -22.12 -1.88 12.77
N LYS A 161 -22.15 -0.55 12.93
CA LYS A 161 -23.28 0.28 12.48
C LYS A 161 -23.43 0.23 10.96
N ILE A 162 -22.32 0.37 10.21
CA ILE A 162 -22.35 0.24 8.73
C ILE A 162 -22.91 -1.12 8.32
N ILE A 163 -22.49 -2.22 8.97
CA ILE A 163 -23.01 -3.57 8.68
C ILE A 163 -24.52 -3.65 8.93
N GLN A 164 -25.03 -3.05 10.01
CA GLN A 164 -26.46 -3.01 10.27
C GLN A 164 -27.21 -2.21 9.20
N ASP A 165 -26.69 -1.05 8.81
CA ASP A 165 -27.29 -0.23 7.76
C ASP A 165 -27.33 -0.96 6.41
N LEU A 166 -26.28 -1.72 6.08
CA LEU A 166 -26.23 -2.54 4.87
C LEU A 166 -27.29 -3.67 4.91
N LYS A 167 -27.48 -4.32 6.06
CA LYS A 167 -28.57 -5.29 6.24
C LYS A 167 -29.93 -4.67 6.06
N LEU A 168 -30.18 -3.50 6.66
CA LEU A 168 -31.45 -2.76 6.51
C LEU A 168 -31.73 -2.36 5.06
N LYS A 169 -30.68 -2.07 4.30
CA LYS A 169 -30.78 -1.82 2.86
C LYS A 169 -30.99 -3.09 2.03
N GLY A 170 -31.02 -4.26 2.65
CA GLY A 170 -31.31 -5.56 2.03
C GLY A 170 -30.11 -6.25 1.39
N HIS A 171 -28.89 -5.87 1.72
CA HIS A 171 -27.70 -6.63 1.36
C HIS A 171 -27.57 -7.88 2.23
N GLU A 172 -27.01 -8.95 1.68
CA GLU A 172 -26.70 -10.18 2.43
C GLU A 172 -25.32 -10.05 3.07
N ILE A 173 -25.25 -10.23 4.38
CA ILE A 173 -23.97 -10.21 5.11
C ILE A 173 -23.55 -11.64 5.39
N ILE A 174 -22.35 -12.02 4.94
CA ILE A 174 -21.80 -13.36 5.05
C ILE A 174 -20.54 -13.33 5.91
N ASP A 175 -20.58 -14.03 7.02
CA ASP A 175 -19.41 -14.23 7.87
C ASP A 175 -18.44 -15.20 7.22
N LEU A 176 -17.20 -14.75 7.04
CA LEU A 176 -16.10 -15.52 6.46
C LEU A 176 -14.99 -15.71 7.49
N SER A 177 -14.24 -16.79 7.34
CA SER A 177 -13.00 -17.02 8.07
C SER A 177 -11.81 -16.97 7.13
N PHE A 178 -10.75 -16.29 7.55
CA PHE A 178 -9.45 -16.22 6.87
C PHE A 178 -8.33 -16.66 7.84
N PRO A 179 -8.19 -17.97 8.11
CA PRO A 179 -7.29 -18.50 9.15
C PRO A 179 -5.81 -18.25 8.89
N PHE A 180 -5.47 -17.65 7.75
CA PHE A 180 -4.10 -17.34 7.34
C PHE A 180 -3.71 -15.87 7.53
N ILE A 181 -4.52 -15.09 8.27
CA ILE A 181 -4.31 -13.64 8.43
C ILE A 181 -2.94 -13.31 9.04
N GLU A 182 -2.46 -14.12 9.97
CA GLU A 182 -1.17 -13.95 10.62
C GLU A 182 0.04 -14.10 9.66
N TYR A 183 -0.16 -14.74 8.52
CA TYR A 183 0.88 -14.90 7.49
C TYR A 183 0.95 -13.75 6.50
N LEU A 184 -0.03 -12.84 6.48
CA LEU A 184 -0.08 -11.73 5.51
C LEU A 184 1.15 -10.82 5.65
N VAL A 185 1.35 -10.24 6.83
CA VAL A 185 2.43 -9.28 7.10
C VAL A 185 3.81 -9.92 6.92
N PRO A 186 4.14 -11.08 7.52
CA PRO A 186 5.43 -11.73 7.28
C PRO A 186 5.69 -12.06 5.81
N THR A 187 4.69 -12.57 5.10
CA THR A 187 4.81 -12.89 3.66
C THR A 187 5.07 -11.65 2.84
N TYR A 188 4.34 -10.57 3.10
CA TYR A 188 4.51 -9.28 2.45
C TYR A 188 5.95 -8.77 2.63
N TYR A 189 6.45 -8.68 3.86
CA TYR A 189 7.77 -8.14 4.11
C TYR A 189 8.90 -8.98 3.55
N VAL A 190 8.82 -10.30 3.61
CA VAL A 190 9.81 -11.20 2.98
C VAL A 190 9.88 -10.95 1.47
N LEU A 191 8.74 -10.90 0.79
CA LEU A 191 8.71 -10.74 -0.66
C LEU A 191 9.09 -9.33 -1.08
N THR A 192 8.53 -8.31 -0.45
CA THR A 192 8.76 -6.91 -0.85
C THR A 192 10.17 -6.44 -0.55
N THR A 193 10.79 -6.86 0.57
CA THR A 193 12.19 -6.54 0.86
C THR A 193 13.13 -7.24 -0.11
N ALA A 194 12.87 -8.50 -0.49
CA ALA A 194 13.63 -9.21 -1.51
C ALA A 194 13.59 -8.46 -2.86
N GLU A 195 12.41 -8.07 -3.31
CA GLU A 195 12.24 -7.30 -4.54
C GLU A 195 12.88 -5.91 -4.45
N ALA A 196 12.75 -5.21 -3.31
CA ALA A 196 13.37 -3.92 -3.06
C ALA A 196 14.90 -4.00 -3.14
N SER A 197 15.52 -5.01 -2.52
CA SER A 197 16.96 -5.22 -2.59
C SER A 197 17.44 -5.35 -4.04
N SER A 198 16.71 -6.07 -4.87
CA SER A 198 16.99 -6.22 -6.30
C SER A 198 16.72 -4.93 -7.08
N ASN A 199 15.53 -4.33 -6.92
CA ASN A 199 15.12 -3.14 -7.67
C ASN A 199 16.01 -1.92 -7.37
N LEU A 200 16.42 -1.73 -6.12
CA LEU A 200 17.24 -0.59 -5.70
C LEU A 200 18.75 -0.82 -5.88
N SER A 201 19.17 -1.98 -6.38
CA SER A 201 20.58 -2.23 -6.71
C SER A 201 21.14 -1.26 -7.77
N ARG A 202 20.27 -0.78 -8.65
CA ARG A 202 20.60 0.19 -9.72
C ARG A 202 20.90 1.61 -9.24
N PHE A 203 20.52 1.95 -8.01
CA PHE A 203 20.81 3.24 -7.39
C PHE A 203 22.19 3.17 -6.73
N ASP A 204 23.22 3.23 -7.53
CA ASP A 204 24.61 2.97 -7.17
C ASP A 204 25.52 4.22 -7.29
N GLY A 205 24.92 5.36 -7.65
CA GLY A 205 25.67 6.60 -7.87
C GLY A 205 26.36 6.70 -9.23
N VAL A 206 26.22 5.64 -10.07
CA VAL A 206 26.75 5.63 -11.45
C VAL A 206 25.61 5.66 -12.46
N HIS A 207 24.68 4.72 -12.34
CA HIS A 207 23.52 4.61 -13.24
C HIS A 207 22.39 5.56 -12.84
N PHE A 208 22.04 5.55 -11.54
CA PHE A 208 20.92 6.34 -11.01
C PHE A 208 21.20 6.82 -9.59
N GLY A 209 20.43 7.81 -9.18
CA GLY A 209 20.36 8.31 -7.82
C GLY A 209 21.46 9.26 -7.42
N TYR A 210 21.60 9.45 -6.11
CA TYR A 210 22.62 10.29 -5.51
C TYR A 210 24.01 9.73 -5.74
N ARG A 211 24.95 10.61 -6.08
CA ARG A 211 26.38 10.30 -6.19
C ARG A 211 27.16 11.11 -5.17
N SER A 212 27.90 10.43 -4.31
CA SER A 212 28.74 11.09 -3.31
C SER A 212 29.86 11.89 -3.97
N PRO A 213 29.99 13.18 -3.66
CA PRO A 213 31.09 14.01 -4.15
C PRO A 213 32.45 13.62 -3.54
N GLU A 214 32.43 12.93 -2.41
CA GLU A 214 33.62 12.52 -1.66
C GLU A 214 34.18 11.15 -2.10
N ALA A 215 33.52 10.51 -3.08
CA ALA A 215 33.92 9.17 -3.53
C ALA A 215 35.09 9.20 -4.49
N LYS A 216 36.08 8.35 -4.24
CA LYS A 216 37.27 8.17 -5.10
C LYS A 216 37.27 6.75 -5.67
N GLY A 217 37.12 6.67 -7.01
CA GLY A 217 37.06 5.39 -7.70
C GLY A 217 35.70 4.69 -7.59
N VAL A 218 35.59 3.53 -8.21
CA VAL A 218 34.30 2.83 -8.40
C VAL A 218 33.74 2.29 -7.09
N GLU A 219 34.56 1.63 -6.30
CA GLU A 219 34.15 0.99 -5.05
C GLU A 219 33.62 2.02 -4.03
N GLU A 220 34.35 3.11 -3.81
CA GLU A 220 33.88 4.18 -2.93
C GLU A 220 32.62 4.86 -3.47
N THR A 221 32.47 4.97 -4.79
CA THR A 221 31.27 5.53 -5.39
C THR A 221 30.04 4.71 -4.99
N TYR A 222 30.12 3.39 -5.09
CA TYR A 222 29.01 2.52 -4.69
C TYR A 222 28.73 2.60 -3.17
N ILE A 223 29.77 2.45 -2.34
CA ILE A 223 29.62 2.43 -0.90
C ILE A 223 29.09 3.78 -0.38
N LYS A 224 29.78 4.87 -0.69
CA LYS A 224 29.40 6.20 -0.16
C LYS A 224 28.06 6.68 -0.70
N SER A 225 27.81 6.53 -2.02
CA SER A 225 26.56 6.99 -2.61
C SER A 225 25.34 6.29 -2.00
N ARG A 226 25.41 4.98 -1.77
CA ARG A 226 24.33 4.23 -1.14
C ARG A 226 24.23 4.51 0.37
N THR A 227 25.36 4.71 1.04
CA THR A 227 25.39 5.04 2.48
C THR A 227 24.78 6.42 2.77
N GLU A 228 25.12 7.41 1.95
CA GLU A 228 24.66 8.79 2.12
C GLU A 228 23.28 9.04 1.50
N GLY A 229 23.00 8.41 0.35
CA GLY A 229 21.83 8.67 -0.47
C GLY A 229 20.55 7.97 0.00
N PHE A 230 20.64 6.83 0.70
CA PHE A 230 19.46 6.14 1.22
C PHE A 230 19.17 6.48 2.67
N GLY A 231 17.90 6.72 2.97
CA GLY A 231 17.39 6.83 4.33
C GLY A 231 17.46 5.51 5.11
N MET A 232 17.29 5.60 6.42
CA MET A 232 17.48 4.45 7.33
C MET A 232 16.51 3.30 7.05
N GLU A 233 15.24 3.60 6.79
CA GLU A 233 14.23 2.57 6.52
C GLU A 233 14.51 1.83 5.22
N VAL A 234 14.91 2.55 4.17
CA VAL A 234 15.30 1.95 2.88
C VAL A 234 16.50 1.02 3.06
N LYS A 235 17.54 1.46 3.78
CA LYS A 235 18.72 0.63 4.10
C LYS A 235 18.31 -0.65 4.84
N ARG A 236 17.42 -0.54 5.83
CA ARG A 236 16.92 -1.68 6.60
C ARG A 236 16.25 -2.71 5.70
N ARG A 237 15.38 -2.27 4.81
CA ARG A 237 14.67 -3.16 3.87
C ARG A 237 15.60 -3.77 2.82
N ILE A 238 16.59 -3.02 2.31
CA ILE A 238 17.61 -3.55 1.41
C ILE A 238 18.42 -4.64 2.10
N MET A 239 18.86 -4.42 3.36
CA MET A 239 19.63 -5.41 4.11
C MET A 239 18.80 -6.67 4.40
N ALA A 240 17.56 -6.52 4.83
CA ALA A 240 16.64 -7.65 5.05
C ALA A 240 16.42 -8.45 3.76
N GLY A 241 16.19 -7.77 2.64
CA GLY A 241 16.02 -8.41 1.34
C GLY A 241 17.27 -9.13 0.85
N THR A 242 18.44 -8.54 1.06
CA THR A 242 19.73 -9.17 0.73
C THR A 242 19.91 -10.47 1.54
N PHE A 243 19.57 -10.45 2.83
CA PHE A 243 19.58 -11.64 3.66
C PHE A 243 18.63 -12.72 3.15
N VAL A 244 17.39 -12.36 2.88
CA VAL A 244 16.34 -13.28 2.37
C VAL A 244 16.76 -13.94 1.05
N LEU A 245 17.47 -13.21 0.18
CA LEU A 245 17.94 -13.72 -1.11
C LEU A 245 19.28 -14.44 -1.06
N SER A 246 19.96 -14.47 0.10
CA SER A 246 21.28 -15.07 0.21
C SER A 246 21.23 -16.60 0.20
N GLN A 247 22.38 -17.20 -0.14
CA GLN A 247 22.54 -18.66 -0.18
C GLN A 247 22.20 -19.30 1.18
N GLY A 248 21.40 -20.34 1.15
CA GLY A 248 20.93 -21.06 2.34
C GLY A 248 19.63 -20.49 2.94
N TYR A 249 19.27 -19.25 2.66
CA TYR A 249 18.05 -18.62 3.15
C TYR A 249 16.96 -18.44 2.06
N TYR A 250 17.35 -18.42 0.80
CA TYR A 250 16.44 -18.23 -0.33
C TYR A 250 15.25 -19.22 -0.30
N ASP A 251 15.50 -20.50 -0.15
CA ASP A 251 14.46 -21.51 -0.12
C ASP A 251 13.64 -21.48 1.17
N ALA A 252 14.28 -21.18 2.29
CA ALA A 252 13.64 -21.14 3.60
C ALA A 252 12.69 -19.92 3.74
N TYR A 253 13.02 -18.79 3.13
CA TYR A 253 12.25 -17.56 3.25
C TYR A 253 11.54 -17.18 1.94
N TYR A 254 12.28 -16.88 0.87
CA TYR A 254 11.70 -16.34 -0.35
C TYR A 254 10.81 -17.37 -1.06
N SER A 255 11.32 -18.57 -1.31
CA SER A 255 10.54 -19.63 -1.95
C SER A 255 9.32 -20.02 -1.10
N GLN A 256 9.48 -20.06 0.22
CA GLN A 256 8.36 -20.35 1.13
C GLN A 256 7.31 -19.23 1.11
N ALA A 257 7.72 -17.96 1.15
CA ALA A 257 6.80 -16.83 1.07
C ALA A 257 6.02 -16.81 -0.26
N GLN A 258 6.64 -17.19 -1.37
CA GLN A 258 5.94 -17.35 -2.66
C GLN A 258 4.84 -18.42 -2.60
N LYS A 259 5.10 -19.54 -1.93
CA LYS A 259 4.09 -20.61 -1.72
C LYS A 259 2.96 -20.12 -0.83
N VAL A 260 3.28 -19.42 0.26
CA VAL A 260 2.28 -18.84 1.17
C VAL A 260 1.42 -17.81 0.41
N ARG A 261 2.03 -16.90 -0.37
CA ARG A 261 1.28 -15.96 -1.22
C ARG A 261 0.25 -16.68 -2.11
N ARG A 262 0.62 -17.83 -2.69
CA ARG A 262 -0.30 -18.64 -3.50
C ARG A 262 -1.46 -19.19 -2.65
N VAL A 263 -1.19 -19.66 -1.43
CA VAL A 263 -2.24 -20.13 -0.51
C VAL A 263 -3.19 -19.00 -0.14
N LEU A 264 -2.65 -17.83 0.22
CA LEU A 264 -3.45 -16.63 0.53
C LEU A 264 -4.36 -16.24 -0.63
N LYS A 265 -3.81 -16.20 -1.86
CA LYS A 265 -4.60 -15.93 -3.06
C LYS A 265 -5.73 -16.93 -3.25
N ASN A 266 -5.42 -18.23 -3.19
CA ASN A 266 -6.43 -19.28 -3.38
C ASN A 266 -7.54 -19.20 -2.32
N GLN A 267 -7.22 -18.82 -1.09
CA GLN A 267 -8.21 -18.61 -0.04
C GLN A 267 -9.10 -17.39 -0.32
N THR A 268 -8.50 -16.31 -0.79
CA THR A 268 -9.25 -15.11 -1.19
C THR A 268 -10.19 -15.39 -2.37
N ASP A 269 -9.72 -16.15 -3.37
CA ASP A 269 -10.56 -16.56 -4.51
C ASP A 269 -11.81 -17.33 -4.02
N LYS A 270 -11.63 -18.28 -3.07
CA LYS A 270 -12.75 -19.02 -2.47
C LYS A 270 -13.74 -18.14 -1.70
N MET A 271 -13.28 -17.05 -1.10
CA MET A 271 -14.18 -16.10 -0.46
C MET A 271 -15.03 -15.38 -1.51
N PHE A 272 -14.45 -14.98 -2.65
CA PHE A 272 -15.18 -14.35 -3.75
C PHE A 272 -16.13 -15.28 -4.53
N GLU A 273 -16.00 -16.60 -4.39
CA GLU A 273 -17.05 -17.52 -4.88
C GLU A 273 -18.37 -17.36 -4.10
N LYS A 274 -18.28 -16.94 -2.83
CA LYS A 274 -19.42 -16.80 -1.92
C LYS A 274 -19.93 -15.37 -1.83
N THR A 275 -19.11 -14.37 -2.13
CA THR A 275 -19.37 -12.95 -1.91
C THR A 275 -19.04 -12.13 -3.14
N ASP A 276 -19.70 -10.99 -3.27
CA ASP A 276 -19.46 -10.03 -4.35
C ASP A 276 -18.46 -8.94 -3.90
N ILE A 277 -18.45 -8.64 -2.59
CA ILE A 277 -17.65 -7.59 -1.96
C ILE A 277 -17.12 -8.14 -0.63
N LEU A 278 -15.89 -7.74 -0.24
CA LEU A 278 -15.37 -7.92 1.11
C LEU A 278 -15.32 -6.56 1.81
N LEU A 279 -15.84 -6.49 3.02
CA LEU A 279 -15.78 -5.32 3.90
C LEU A 279 -14.85 -5.61 5.07
N MET A 280 -13.88 -4.73 5.28
CA MET A 280 -12.91 -4.83 6.39
C MET A 280 -12.46 -3.44 6.83
N PRO A 281 -11.91 -3.27 8.05
CA PRO A 281 -11.24 -2.03 8.44
C PRO A 281 -10.04 -1.77 7.52
N SER A 282 -9.81 -0.49 7.17
CA SER A 282 -8.66 -0.08 6.35
C SER A 282 -7.35 -0.16 7.11
N THR A 283 -7.41 0.07 8.44
CA THR A 283 -6.28 0.07 9.37
C THR A 283 -6.76 -0.39 10.73
N PRO A 284 -5.89 -0.92 11.60
CA PRO A 284 -6.28 -1.31 12.95
C PRO A 284 -6.59 -0.11 13.85
N GLY A 285 -5.99 1.06 13.59
CA GLY A 285 -6.16 2.26 14.38
C GLY A 285 -6.30 3.52 13.55
N THR A 286 -6.56 4.64 14.23
CA THR A 286 -6.60 5.97 13.62
C THR A 286 -5.19 6.58 13.50
N ALA A 287 -5.08 7.73 12.81
CA ALA A 287 -3.84 8.49 12.76
C ALA A 287 -3.30 8.78 14.17
N PHE A 288 -2.00 8.74 14.34
CA PHE A 288 -1.29 8.95 15.61
C PHE A 288 -0.35 10.16 15.55
N GLU A 289 0.16 10.59 16.68
CA GLU A 289 1.10 11.72 16.76
C GLU A 289 2.44 11.37 16.09
N LYS A 290 3.03 12.33 15.42
CA LYS A 290 4.36 12.18 14.82
C LYS A 290 5.38 11.70 15.86
N ASN A 291 6.23 10.75 15.48
CA ASN A 291 7.23 10.09 16.32
C ASN A 291 6.67 9.26 17.49
N ALA A 292 5.37 8.96 17.54
CA ALA A 292 4.77 8.15 18.60
C ALA A 292 5.17 6.68 18.51
N ILE A 293 5.23 6.13 17.31
CA ILE A 293 5.61 4.73 17.07
C ILE A 293 7.09 4.67 16.69
N LYS A 294 7.90 4.11 17.58
CA LYS A 294 9.36 3.94 17.37
C LYS A 294 9.76 2.52 16.97
N ASP A 295 8.94 1.54 17.30
CA ASP A 295 9.16 0.15 16.94
C ASP A 295 8.76 -0.08 15.47
N PRO A 296 9.71 -0.49 14.60
CA PRO A 296 9.40 -0.79 13.20
C PRO A 296 8.32 -1.87 13.01
N ILE A 297 8.24 -2.85 13.90
CA ILE A 297 7.25 -3.92 13.80
C ILE A 297 5.85 -3.36 14.05
N GLN A 298 5.69 -2.50 15.06
CA GLN A 298 4.42 -1.83 15.31
C GLN A 298 4.01 -0.90 14.16
N MET A 299 4.99 -0.25 13.53
CA MET A 299 4.74 0.57 12.35
C MET A 299 4.28 -0.31 11.16
N TYR A 300 4.88 -1.47 10.97
CA TYR A 300 4.52 -2.39 9.88
C TYR A 300 3.10 -2.98 10.01
N LEU A 301 2.56 -3.03 11.22
CA LEU A 301 1.18 -3.47 11.46
C LEU A 301 0.13 -2.40 11.09
N GLN A 302 0.56 -1.18 10.73
CA GLN A 302 -0.34 -0.12 10.26
C GLN A 302 -0.61 -0.19 8.74
N ASP A 303 0.11 -1.02 8.01
CA ASP A 303 -0.07 -1.26 6.56
C ASP A 303 -1.24 -2.20 6.24
#